data_b96397acbe5fc0cc91db1c3f6a559418
#
_entry.id   b96397acbe5fc0cc91db1c3f6a559418
#
_cell.length_a   1.000
_cell.length_b   1.000
_cell.length_c   1.000
_cell.angle_alpha   90.00
_cell.angle_beta   90.00
_cell.angle_gamma   90.00
#
_symmetry.space_group_name_H-M   'P 1'
#
loop_
_entity.id
_entity.type
_entity.pdbx_description
1 polymer ?
#
loop_
_entity_poly.entity_id
_entity_poly.type
_entity_poly.pdbx_seq_one_letter_code
_entity_poly.pdbx_strand_id
1 'polypeptide(L)'
;LGRKIVSEKTMRELPVAFIAYDLIEYDGRDIRAEPQHVRRAMLERLADQAFEAAKSRGERLPLRISPAVVAETWEALAAAREEARALGREGLMLKARDGAYGVGRRKGGDRTDVWWKWKLDPMSVDAVLIYAQRGSGRRSGVYSDYTFAVWSADGDAAQRELVPFAKAYSGLSDAEMREMDAIIRQTTLETFGPVRSVKPTQVFELGFEGIAPSKRHRSGIAVRFPRMLRWRRDKPVAEADTLAALRALLPAGKRG
;
A
#
# COMPACT_ATOMS: atom_id res chain seq x y z
N LEU A 1 12.72 -1.81 -8.67
CA LEU A 1 11.61 -1.65 -9.63
C LEU A 1 11.44 -0.16 -9.93
N GLY A 2 10.82 0.20 -11.05
CA GLY A 2 10.66 1.59 -11.51
C GLY A 2 11.58 1.97 -12.68
N ARG A 3 12.33 1.02 -13.23
CA ARG A 3 13.10 1.20 -14.48
C ARG A 3 12.18 0.92 -15.68
N LYS A 4 12.21 1.81 -16.68
CA LYS A 4 11.45 1.63 -17.94
C LYS A 4 12.06 0.56 -18.85
N ILE A 5 13.37 0.34 -18.72
CA ILE A 5 14.13 -0.63 -19.52
C ILE A 5 14.86 -1.56 -18.56
N VAL A 6 14.73 -2.86 -18.79
CA VAL A 6 15.41 -3.91 -18.04
C VAL A 6 16.56 -4.42 -18.88
N SER A 7 17.81 -4.19 -18.44
CA SER A 7 19.02 -4.69 -19.10
C SER A 7 19.28 -6.15 -18.76
N GLU A 8 20.04 -6.87 -19.59
CA GLU A 8 20.47 -8.24 -19.31
C GLU A 8 21.23 -8.38 -17.98
N LYS A 9 22.02 -7.37 -17.62
CA LYS A 9 22.68 -7.30 -16.32
C LYS A 9 21.65 -7.30 -15.18
N THR A 10 20.58 -6.49 -15.31
CA THR A 10 19.51 -6.44 -14.31
C THR A 10 18.75 -7.76 -14.18
N MET A 11 18.51 -8.46 -15.30
CA MET A 11 17.84 -9.77 -15.28
C MET A 11 18.68 -10.84 -14.56
N ARG A 12 20.01 -10.81 -14.72
CA ARG A 12 20.93 -11.72 -14.02
C ARG A 12 21.05 -11.41 -12.53
N GLU A 13 21.13 -10.12 -12.18
CA GLU A 13 21.31 -9.68 -10.78
C GLU A 13 20.03 -9.76 -9.93
N LEU A 14 18.85 -9.71 -10.57
CA LEU A 14 17.54 -9.72 -9.91
C LEU A 14 16.67 -10.86 -10.48
N PRO A 15 16.97 -12.12 -10.12
CA PRO A 15 16.17 -13.24 -10.57
C PRO A 15 14.74 -13.10 -10.03
N VAL A 16 13.76 -13.27 -10.91
CA VAL A 16 12.33 -13.20 -10.59
C VAL A 16 11.69 -14.56 -10.75
N ALA A 17 10.57 -14.79 -10.06
CA ALA A 17 9.73 -15.96 -10.25
C ALA A 17 8.29 -15.50 -10.55
N PHE A 18 7.60 -16.25 -11.40
CA PHE A 18 6.17 -16.11 -11.63
C PHE A 18 5.42 -16.88 -10.53
N ILE A 19 4.48 -16.20 -9.85
CA ILE A 19 3.64 -16.83 -8.82
C ILE A 19 2.23 -16.91 -9.39
N ALA A 20 1.83 -18.14 -9.79
CA ALA A 20 0.50 -18.40 -10.29
C ALA A 20 -0.48 -18.57 -9.13
N TYR A 21 -1.67 -18.01 -9.23
CA TYR A 21 -2.72 -18.07 -8.21
C TYR A 21 -4.09 -18.50 -8.76
N ASP A 22 -4.25 -18.57 -10.07
CA ASP A 22 -5.45 -19.05 -10.75
C ASP A 22 -5.10 -19.48 -12.18
N LEU A 23 -5.98 -20.25 -12.83
CA LEU A 23 -5.89 -20.68 -14.21
C LEU A 23 -7.15 -20.22 -14.95
N ILE A 24 -6.97 -19.47 -16.04
CA ILE A 24 -8.09 -18.89 -16.79
C ILE A 24 -8.29 -19.49 -18.17
N GLU A 25 -7.27 -20.18 -18.68
CA GLU A 25 -7.29 -20.88 -19.96
C GLU A 25 -6.52 -22.19 -19.82
N TYR A 26 -7.02 -23.26 -20.40
CA TYR A 26 -6.37 -24.56 -20.45
C TYR A 26 -6.65 -25.23 -21.79
N ASP A 27 -5.60 -25.65 -22.48
CA ASP A 27 -5.68 -26.30 -23.79
C ASP A 27 -6.55 -25.51 -24.80
N GLY A 28 -6.31 -24.19 -24.91
CA GLY A 28 -7.06 -23.29 -25.79
C GLY A 28 -8.53 -23.04 -25.39
N ARG A 29 -8.97 -23.52 -24.24
CA ARG A 29 -10.32 -23.35 -23.71
C ARG A 29 -10.34 -22.33 -22.59
N ASP A 30 -11.23 -21.35 -22.70
CA ASP A 30 -11.53 -20.42 -21.60
C ASP A 30 -12.27 -21.18 -20.48
N ILE A 31 -11.63 -21.27 -19.31
CA ILE A 31 -12.18 -21.95 -18.13
C ILE A 31 -12.57 -20.99 -17.01
N ARG A 32 -12.70 -19.70 -17.28
CA ARG A 32 -13.09 -18.69 -16.28
C ARG A 32 -14.48 -18.94 -15.68
N ALA A 33 -15.36 -19.59 -16.41
CA ALA A 33 -16.70 -19.97 -15.93
C ALA A 33 -16.68 -21.15 -14.94
N GLU A 34 -15.60 -21.94 -14.92
CA GLU A 34 -15.46 -23.07 -13.98
C GLU A 34 -15.36 -22.57 -12.53
N PRO A 35 -15.79 -23.38 -11.55
CA PRO A 35 -15.61 -23.11 -10.13
C PRO A 35 -14.14 -22.90 -9.78
N GLN A 36 -13.87 -22.01 -8.80
CA GLN A 36 -12.50 -21.68 -8.39
C GLN A 36 -11.69 -22.90 -7.96
N HIS A 37 -12.29 -23.83 -7.19
CA HIS A 37 -11.61 -25.03 -6.75
C HIS A 37 -11.23 -25.97 -7.91
N VAL A 38 -12.02 -26.02 -8.99
CA VAL A 38 -11.72 -26.80 -10.20
C VAL A 38 -10.53 -26.18 -10.93
N ARG A 39 -10.56 -24.86 -11.18
CA ARG A 39 -9.44 -24.14 -11.81
C ARG A 39 -8.15 -24.28 -10.99
N ARG A 40 -8.27 -24.25 -9.65
CA ARG A 40 -7.13 -24.44 -8.75
C ARG A 40 -6.53 -25.82 -8.86
N ALA A 41 -7.33 -26.86 -8.86
CA ALA A 41 -6.86 -28.25 -9.01
C ALA A 41 -6.21 -28.48 -10.39
N MET A 42 -6.72 -27.83 -11.44
CA MET A 42 -6.11 -27.87 -12.77
C MET A 42 -4.76 -27.16 -12.78
N LEU A 43 -4.65 -25.98 -12.16
CA LEU A 43 -3.39 -25.25 -12.03
C LEU A 43 -2.31 -26.06 -11.31
N GLU A 44 -2.66 -26.70 -10.19
CA GLU A 44 -1.73 -27.50 -9.41
C GLU A 44 -1.22 -28.69 -10.22
N ARG A 45 -2.10 -29.44 -10.86
CA ARG A 45 -1.70 -30.55 -11.76
C ARG A 45 -0.79 -30.11 -12.91
N LEU A 46 -1.12 -28.98 -13.55
CA LEU A 46 -0.31 -28.43 -14.63
C LEU A 46 1.08 -28.01 -14.15
N ALA A 47 1.15 -27.38 -12.97
CA ALA A 47 2.41 -26.98 -12.37
C ALA A 47 3.27 -28.21 -11.98
N ASP A 48 2.68 -29.23 -11.38
CA ASP A 48 3.39 -30.48 -11.03
C ASP A 48 3.99 -31.14 -12.28
N GLN A 49 3.22 -31.25 -13.35
CA GLN A 49 3.71 -31.78 -14.64
C GLN A 49 4.88 -30.94 -15.18
N ALA A 50 4.78 -29.59 -15.13
CA ALA A 50 5.83 -28.70 -15.58
C ALA A 50 7.10 -28.82 -14.72
N PHE A 51 6.95 -28.98 -13.39
CA PHE A 51 8.08 -29.17 -12.47
C PHE A 51 8.78 -30.50 -12.71
N GLU A 52 8.06 -31.59 -12.90
CA GLU A 52 8.65 -32.90 -13.21
C GLU A 52 9.35 -32.90 -14.58
N ALA A 53 8.75 -32.26 -15.59
CA ALA A 53 9.37 -32.11 -16.89
C ALA A 53 10.65 -31.23 -16.86
N ALA A 54 10.68 -30.19 -16.06
CA ALA A 54 11.89 -29.38 -15.89
C ALA A 54 12.98 -30.15 -15.13
N LYS A 55 12.59 -30.84 -14.05
CA LYS A 55 13.50 -31.68 -13.25
C LYS A 55 14.17 -32.76 -14.09
N SER A 56 13.44 -33.41 -14.98
CA SER A 56 14.01 -34.46 -15.90
C SER A 56 15.04 -33.89 -16.89
N ARG A 57 14.97 -32.56 -17.17
CA ARG A 57 15.94 -31.85 -18.02
C ARG A 57 17.05 -31.16 -17.23
N GLY A 58 17.07 -31.29 -15.89
CA GLY A 58 18.01 -30.57 -15.00
C GLY A 58 17.77 -29.06 -14.97
N GLU A 59 16.57 -28.60 -15.34
CA GLU A 59 16.19 -27.18 -15.39
C GLU A 59 15.49 -26.74 -14.13
N ARG A 60 15.64 -25.46 -13.79
CA ARG A 60 14.87 -24.82 -12.70
C ARG A 60 13.83 -23.89 -13.29
N LEU A 61 12.55 -24.19 -13.10
CA LEU A 61 11.48 -23.27 -13.48
C LEU A 61 11.37 -22.12 -12.48
N PRO A 62 11.38 -20.86 -12.95
CA PRO A 62 11.09 -19.70 -12.13
C PRO A 62 9.56 -19.54 -11.91
N LEU A 63 8.86 -20.63 -11.64
CA LEU A 63 7.43 -20.72 -11.39
C LEU A 63 7.19 -21.14 -9.94
N ARG A 64 6.18 -20.59 -9.32
CA ARG A 64 5.67 -20.99 -8.01
C ARG A 64 4.15 -20.95 -8.04
N ILE A 65 3.52 -21.79 -7.23
CA ILE A 65 2.08 -21.67 -6.98
C ILE A 65 1.88 -20.87 -5.69
N SER A 66 0.98 -19.89 -5.73
CA SER A 66 0.58 -19.16 -4.53
C SER A 66 0.01 -20.13 -3.50
N PRO A 67 0.55 -20.19 -2.27
CA PRO A 67 0.08 -21.16 -1.30
C PRO A 67 -1.37 -20.89 -0.91
N ALA A 68 -2.17 -21.95 -0.78
CA ALA A 68 -3.45 -21.87 -0.11
C ALA A 68 -3.23 -21.86 1.40
N VAL A 69 -3.87 -20.94 2.10
CA VAL A 69 -3.90 -20.92 3.57
C VAL A 69 -5.07 -21.78 4.00
N VAL A 70 -4.78 -22.87 4.72
CA VAL A 70 -5.79 -23.76 5.30
C VAL A 70 -5.94 -23.39 6.77
N ALA A 71 -7.15 -23.13 7.21
CA ALA A 71 -7.49 -22.85 8.60
C ALA A 71 -8.88 -23.39 8.90
N GLU A 72 -9.05 -23.99 10.07
CA GLU A 72 -10.33 -24.57 10.50
C GLU A 72 -11.27 -23.51 11.11
N THR A 73 -10.71 -22.42 11.61
CA THR A 73 -11.46 -21.34 12.27
C THR A 73 -11.10 -19.95 11.70
N TRP A 74 -11.97 -18.99 11.92
CA TRP A 74 -11.72 -17.60 11.55
C TRP A 74 -10.59 -16.97 12.37
N GLU A 75 -10.41 -17.40 13.62
CA GLU A 75 -9.32 -16.94 14.50
C GLU A 75 -7.97 -17.41 13.96
N ALA A 76 -7.86 -18.67 13.52
CA ALA A 76 -6.65 -19.18 12.90
C ALA A 76 -6.35 -18.46 11.57
N LEU A 77 -7.38 -18.14 10.80
CA LEU A 77 -7.22 -17.39 9.57
C LEU A 77 -6.80 -15.93 9.84
N ALA A 78 -7.34 -15.32 10.91
CA ALA A 78 -6.92 -13.98 11.35
C ALA A 78 -5.45 -13.97 11.81
N ALA A 79 -5.01 -14.99 12.53
CA ALA A 79 -3.60 -15.15 12.92
C ALA A 79 -2.68 -15.25 11.68
N ALA A 80 -3.03 -16.08 10.71
CA ALA A 80 -2.30 -16.20 9.45
C ALA A 80 -2.28 -14.87 8.66
N ARG A 81 -3.35 -14.06 8.74
CA ARG A 81 -3.39 -12.70 8.17
C ARG A 81 -2.35 -11.79 8.84
N GLU A 82 -2.25 -11.80 10.16
CA GLU A 82 -1.27 -10.96 10.88
C GLU A 82 0.18 -11.36 10.57
N GLU A 83 0.47 -12.66 10.44
CA GLU A 83 1.79 -13.16 10.03
C GLU A 83 2.20 -12.69 8.64
N ALA A 84 1.24 -12.36 7.77
CA ALA A 84 1.51 -11.84 6.44
C ALA A 84 2.38 -10.57 6.44
N ARG A 85 2.31 -9.75 7.51
CA ARG A 85 3.14 -8.55 7.69
C ARG A 85 4.63 -8.88 7.76
N ALA A 86 5.00 -9.89 8.54
CA ALA A 86 6.39 -10.32 8.67
C ALA A 86 6.94 -10.87 7.34
N LEU A 87 6.07 -11.43 6.50
CA LEU A 87 6.39 -11.93 5.16
C LEU A 87 6.38 -10.83 4.08
N GLY A 88 6.13 -9.56 4.43
CA GLY A 88 6.02 -8.44 3.49
C GLY A 88 4.80 -8.53 2.56
N ARG A 89 3.74 -9.21 2.99
CA ARG A 89 2.47 -9.36 2.27
C ARG A 89 1.43 -8.37 2.82
N GLU A 90 0.39 -8.08 2.02
CA GLU A 90 -0.65 -7.10 2.35
C GLU A 90 -1.87 -7.71 3.07
N GLY A 91 -1.85 -9.02 3.33
CA GLY A 91 -2.95 -9.78 3.92
C GLY A 91 -3.31 -11.01 3.11
N LEU A 92 -4.58 -11.42 3.16
CA LEU A 92 -5.10 -12.60 2.50
C LEU A 92 -6.05 -12.24 1.36
N MET A 93 -6.16 -13.12 0.36
CA MET A 93 -7.19 -13.09 -0.65
C MET A 93 -8.17 -14.23 -0.38
N LEU A 94 -9.39 -13.89 0.01
CA LEU A 94 -10.47 -14.85 0.17
C LEU A 94 -11.17 -15.04 -1.18
N LYS A 95 -11.43 -16.29 -1.55
CA LYS A 95 -12.11 -16.63 -2.81
C LYS A 95 -13.24 -17.59 -2.52
N ALA A 96 -14.42 -17.32 -3.08
CA ALA A 96 -15.52 -18.30 -3.01
C ALA A 96 -15.13 -19.56 -3.77
N ARG A 97 -15.26 -20.72 -3.12
CA ARG A 97 -14.85 -22.02 -3.64
C ARG A 97 -15.49 -22.35 -5.00
N ASP A 98 -16.79 -22.04 -5.12
CA ASP A 98 -17.59 -22.34 -6.31
C ASP A 98 -17.73 -21.12 -7.25
N GLY A 99 -16.98 -20.04 -6.96
CA GLY A 99 -17.05 -18.81 -7.74
C GLY A 99 -16.32 -18.91 -9.08
N ALA A 100 -16.96 -18.37 -10.13
CA ALA A 100 -16.33 -18.16 -11.41
C ALA A 100 -15.30 -17.02 -11.35
N TYR A 101 -14.38 -16.97 -12.31
CA TYR A 101 -13.45 -15.85 -12.46
C TYR A 101 -14.18 -14.64 -13.05
N GLY A 102 -14.29 -13.56 -12.28
CA GLY A 102 -14.99 -12.36 -12.68
C GLY A 102 -14.30 -11.64 -13.84
N VAL A 103 -15.09 -11.00 -14.71
CA VAL A 103 -14.61 -10.20 -15.84
C VAL A 103 -14.78 -8.72 -15.55
N GLY A 104 -13.72 -7.93 -15.80
CA GLY A 104 -13.75 -6.47 -15.68
C GLY A 104 -13.69 -5.98 -14.22
N ARG A 105 -13.81 -4.65 -14.06
CA ARG A 105 -13.85 -4.00 -12.74
C ARG A 105 -15.29 -3.86 -12.28
N ARG A 106 -15.69 -4.64 -11.28
CA ARG A 106 -17.01 -4.48 -10.64
C ARG A 106 -16.93 -3.37 -9.59
N LYS A 107 -18.00 -2.58 -9.47
CA LYS A 107 -18.16 -1.64 -8.34
C LYS A 107 -18.53 -2.49 -7.12
N GLY A 108 -17.83 -2.29 -5.99
CA GLY A 108 -18.09 -3.04 -4.75
C GLY A 108 -19.55 -2.91 -4.30
N GLY A 109 -20.04 -3.97 -3.65
CA GLY A 109 -21.41 -4.05 -3.11
C GLY A 109 -22.36 -4.97 -3.87
N ASP A 110 -21.93 -5.58 -4.97
CA ASP A 110 -22.68 -6.64 -5.62
C ASP A 110 -22.52 -7.95 -4.82
N ARG A 111 -23.65 -8.59 -4.47
CA ARG A 111 -23.66 -9.91 -3.79
C ARG A 111 -23.00 -11.04 -4.61
N THR A 112 -22.60 -10.76 -5.84
CA THR A 112 -21.88 -11.65 -6.74
C THR A 112 -20.35 -11.53 -6.58
N ASP A 113 -19.85 -10.72 -5.65
CA ASP A 113 -18.43 -10.67 -5.35
C ASP A 113 -17.97 -12.03 -4.81
N VAL A 114 -17.04 -12.64 -5.53
CA VAL A 114 -16.50 -13.97 -5.22
C VAL A 114 -15.07 -13.90 -4.70
N TRP A 115 -14.47 -12.70 -4.70
CA TRP A 115 -13.10 -12.45 -4.22
C TRP A 115 -13.07 -11.25 -3.28
N TRP A 116 -12.47 -11.42 -2.08
CA TRP A 116 -12.31 -10.38 -1.08
C TRP A 116 -10.86 -10.26 -0.65
N LYS A 117 -10.37 -9.02 -0.58
CA LYS A 117 -9.07 -8.70 -0.02
C LYS A 117 -9.21 -8.46 1.48
N TRP A 118 -8.78 -9.40 2.28
CA TRP A 118 -8.70 -9.20 3.73
C TRP A 118 -7.33 -8.64 4.08
N LYS A 119 -7.22 -7.33 3.92
CA LYS A 119 -5.96 -6.60 4.10
C LYS A 119 -5.59 -6.48 5.57
N LEU A 120 -4.28 -6.38 5.81
CA LEU A 120 -3.75 -5.93 7.09
C LEU A 120 -4.18 -4.48 7.36
N ASP A 121 -4.32 -4.14 8.64
CA ASP A 121 -4.54 -2.76 9.01
C ASP A 121 -3.34 -1.91 8.62
N PRO A 122 -3.56 -0.67 8.13
CA PRO A 122 -2.46 0.19 7.74
C PRO A 122 -1.58 0.51 8.95
N MET A 123 -0.29 0.67 8.72
CA MET A 123 0.56 1.37 9.67
C MET A 123 0.13 2.82 9.72
N SER A 124 0.14 3.45 10.89
CA SER A 124 -0.22 4.85 11.01
C SER A 124 0.76 5.65 11.84
N VAL A 125 0.79 6.95 11.58
CA VAL A 125 1.52 7.96 12.35
C VAL A 125 0.71 9.26 12.36
N ASP A 126 0.83 10.02 13.43
CA ASP A 126 0.28 11.37 13.51
C ASP A 126 1.28 12.39 12.95
N ALA A 127 0.89 13.07 11.90
CA ALA A 127 1.77 13.95 11.14
C ALA A 127 1.17 15.36 10.95
N VAL A 128 2.02 16.33 10.81
CA VAL A 128 1.67 17.75 10.70
C VAL A 128 1.57 18.15 9.24
N LEU A 129 0.50 18.82 8.85
CA LEU A 129 0.34 19.44 7.54
C LEU A 129 1.30 20.63 7.39
N ILE A 130 2.13 20.62 6.33
CA ILE A 130 3.10 21.69 6.06
C ILE A 130 2.97 22.30 4.68
N TYR A 131 2.47 21.58 3.69
CA TYR A 131 2.16 22.11 2.35
C TYR A 131 0.83 21.56 1.84
N ALA A 132 0.16 22.40 1.06
CA ALA A 132 -1.03 22.03 0.30
C ALA A 132 -0.88 22.45 -1.16
N GLN A 133 -1.37 21.63 -2.08
CA GLN A 133 -1.35 21.90 -3.50
C GLN A 133 -2.77 21.77 -4.07
N ARG A 134 -3.12 22.67 -4.99
CA ARG A 134 -4.39 22.61 -5.72
C ARG A 134 -4.48 21.34 -6.54
N GLY A 135 -5.65 20.75 -6.59
CA GLY A 135 -5.95 19.61 -7.42
C GLY A 135 -5.91 19.93 -8.90
N SER A 136 -6.16 18.93 -9.73
CA SER A 136 -6.29 19.04 -11.18
C SER A 136 -7.70 18.70 -11.65
N GLY A 137 -8.08 19.11 -12.86
CA GLY A 137 -9.37 18.83 -13.44
C GLY A 137 -10.53 19.37 -12.57
N ARG A 138 -11.48 18.50 -12.21
CA ARG A 138 -12.65 18.86 -11.39
C ARG A 138 -12.29 19.41 -9.99
N ARG A 139 -11.09 19.13 -9.48
CA ARG A 139 -10.60 19.59 -8.16
C ARG A 139 -9.65 20.78 -8.24
N SER A 140 -9.52 21.46 -9.39
CA SER A 140 -8.64 22.60 -9.56
C SER A 140 -9.00 23.80 -8.69
N GLY A 141 -10.24 23.89 -8.22
CA GLY A 141 -10.73 24.95 -7.33
C GLY A 141 -10.41 24.77 -5.85
N VAL A 142 -9.98 23.58 -5.43
CA VAL A 142 -9.72 23.24 -4.03
C VAL A 142 -8.33 22.65 -3.85
N TYR A 143 -7.78 22.72 -2.63
CA TYR A 143 -6.57 21.99 -2.29
C TYR A 143 -6.92 20.53 -2.05
N SER A 144 -6.24 19.61 -2.75
CA SER A 144 -6.51 18.17 -2.67
C SER A 144 -5.27 17.32 -2.47
N ASP A 145 -4.10 17.92 -2.57
CA ASP A 145 -2.82 17.27 -2.32
C ASP A 145 -2.16 17.92 -1.11
N TYR A 146 -1.85 17.11 -0.10
CA TYR A 146 -1.34 17.58 1.18
C TYR A 146 -0.01 16.92 1.50
N THR A 147 1.00 17.71 1.88
CA THR A 147 2.30 17.21 2.31
C THR A 147 2.42 17.28 3.81
N PHE A 148 2.83 16.18 4.39
CA PHE A 148 2.92 15.96 5.82
C PHE A 148 4.34 15.74 6.30
N ALA A 149 4.60 16.19 7.52
CA ALA A 149 5.88 16.08 8.19
C ALA A 149 5.73 15.46 9.57
N VAL A 150 6.82 14.87 10.05
CA VAL A 150 6.98 14.45 11.44
C VAL A 150 8.13 15.21 12.07
N TRP A 151 8.23 15.24 13.38
CA TRP A 151 9.34 15.89 14.08
C TRP A 151 10.65 15.14 13.88
N SER A 152 11.76 15.88 13.74
CA SER A 152 13.11 15.29 13.54
C SER A 152 13.57 14.46 14.72
N ALA A 153 13.24 14.87 15.93
CA ALA A 153 13.61 14.23 17.18
C ALA A 153 12.52 14.44 18.24
N ASP A 154 12.62 13.69 19.34
CA ASP A 154 11.93 13.96 20.58
C ASP A 154 12.65 15.11 21.31
N GLY A 155 11.91 15.85 22.17
CA GLY A 155 12.50 16.89 23.02
C GLY A 155 11.96 18.29 22.80
N ASP A 156 12.75 19.31 23.16
CA ASP A 156 12.32 20.71 23.18
C ASP A 156 11.95 21.22 21.77
N ALA A 157 10.83 21.92 21.68
CA ALA A 157 10.30 22.48 20.43
C ALA A 157 11.29 23.40 19.71
N ALA A 158 12.21 24.04 20.44
CA ALA A 158 13.22 24.94 19.88
C ALA A 158 14.35 24.22 19.13
N GLN A 159 14.55 22.93 19.35
CA GLN A 159 15.66 22.14 18.77
C GLN A 159 15.22 21.15 17.70
N ARG A 160 13.91 21.01 17.44
CA ARG A 160 13.38 20.06 16.48
C ARG A 160 12.75 20.77 15.27
N GLU A 161 12.87 20.14 14.13
CA GLU A 161 12.27 20.62 12.87
C GLU A 161 11.25 19.63 12.33
N LEU A 162 10.31 20.13 11.53
CA LEU A 162 9.36 19.30 10.79
C LEU A 162 10.00 18.77 9.51
N VAL A 163 10.12 17.45 9.40
CA VAL A 163 10.74 16.76 8.27
C VAL A 163 9.66 16.15 7.38
N PRO A 164 9.52 16.61 6.12
CA PRO A 164 8.55 16.05 5.18
C PRO A 164 8.83 14.58 4.89
N PHE A 165 7.78 13.75 4.87
CA PHE A 165 7.92 12.31 4.54
C PHE A 165 6.82 11.75 3.64
N ALA A 166 5.63 12.32 3.61
CA ALA A 166 4.50 11.79 2.85
C ALA A 166 3.68 12.89 2.17
N LYS A 167 3.11 12.53 1.02
CA LYS A 167 2.09 13.32 0.33
C LYS A 167 0.84 12.47 0.17
N ALA A 168 -0.29 12.92 0.74
CA ALA A 168 -1.58 12.25 0.64
C ALA A 168 -2.61 13.13 -0.09
N TYR A 169 -3.52 12.47 -0.82
CA TYR A 169 -4.55 13.12 -1.65
C TYR A 169 -5.94 12.49 -1.48
N SER A 170 -6.12 11.69 -0.45
CA SER A 170 -7.40 11.03 -0.13
C SER A 170 -7.58 10.88 1.38
N GLY A 171 -8.81 10.75 1.81
CA GLY A 171 -9.19 10.50 3.20
C GLY A 171 -10.06 11.59 3.83
N LEU A 172 -10.11 12.79 3.25
CA LEU A 172 -11.06 13.83 3.68
C LEU A 172 -12.41 13.70 2.95
N SER A 173 -13.48 13.93 3.66
CA SER A 173 -14.81 14.18 3.10
C SER A 173 -14.85 15.54 2.38
N ASP A 174 -15.86 15.75 1.54
CA ASP A 174 -16.03 17.03 0.85
C ASP A 174 -16.25 18.21 1.82
N ALA A 175 -16.85 17.97 2.99
CA ALA A 175 -17.01 18.97 4.03
C ALA A 175 -15.68 19.35 4.66
N GLU A 176 -14.88 18.36 5.03
CA GLU A 176 -13.53 18.56 5.58
C GLU A 176 -12.57 19.20 4.56
N MET A 177 -12.69 18.88 3.27
CA MET A 177 -11.90 19.54 2.23
C MET A 177 -12.23 21.04 2.13
N ARG A 178 -13.50 21.43 2.23
CA ARG A 178 -13.90 22.84 2.23
C ARG A 178 -13.38 23.58 3.47
N GLU A 179 -13.47 22.96 4.63
CA GLU A 179 -12.94 23.54 5.86
C GLU A 179 -11.41 23.68 5.79
N MET A 180 -10.73 22.64 5.30
CA MET A 180 -9.27 22.68 5.12
C MET A 180 -8.85 23.76 4.10
N ASP A 181 -9.62 23.94 3.02
CA ASP A 181 -9.36 25.01 2.04
C ASP A 181 -9.39 26.42 2.70
N ALA A 182 -10.35 26.64 3.60
CA ALA A 182 -10.42 27.89 4.36
C ALA A 182 -9.21 28.06 5.30
N ILE A 183 -8.83 27.00 6.03
CA ILE A 183 -7.65 27.00 6.92
C ILE A 183 -6.37 27.28 6.12
N ILE A 184 -6.18 26.62 4.99
CA ILE A 184 -5.00 26.81 4.14
C ILE A 184 -4.88 28.27 3.68
N ARG A 185 -5.98 28.87 3.23
CA ARG A 185 -5.99 30.29 2.81
C ARG A 185 -5.60 31.24 3.94
N GLN A 186 -6.07 30.96 5.16
CA GLN A 186 -5.78 31.77 6.35
C GLN A 186 -4.36 31.56 6.89
N THR A 187 -3.79 30.39 6.70
CA THR A 187 -2.50 29.99 7.28
C THR A 187 -1.36 29.91 6.27
N THR A 188 -1.60 30.31 5.01
CA THR A 188 -0.56 30.34 3.98
C THR A 188 0.57 31.30 4.40
N LEU A 189 1.80 30.78 4.42
CA LEU A 189 3.03 31.54 4.69
C LEU A 189 3.66 31.98 3.37
N GLU A 190 3.82 31.04 2.43
CA GLU A 190 4.48 31.27 1.15
C GLU A 190 3.74 30.55 0.01
N THR A 191 3.96 31.05 -1.20
CA THR A 191 3.32 30.54 -2.41
C THR A 191 4.37 30.15 -3.45
N PHE A 192 4.36 28.85 -3.88
CA PHE A 192 5.25 28.30 -4.90
C PHE A 192 4.40 27.76 -6.06
N GLY A 193 4.00 28.61 -6.99
CA GLY A 193 3.06 28.21 -8.04
C GLY A 193 1.76 27.61 -7.47
N PRO A 194 1.42 26.34 -7.75
CA PRO A 194 0.21 25.71 -7.22
C PRO A 194 0.33 25.28 -5.75
N VAL A 195 1.52 25.33 -5.16
CA VAL A 195 1.79 24.86 -3.80
C VAL A 195 1.75 26.04 -2.82
N ARG A 196 1.19 25.79 -1.64
CA ARG A 196 1.19 26.72 -0.50
C ARG A 196 1.95 26.11 0.65
N SER A 197 2.92 26.80 1.20
CA SER A 197 3.45 26.55 2.53
C SER A 197 2.45 27.07 3.54
N VAL A 198 2.12 26.29 4.55
CA VAL A 198 1.12 26.66 5.55
C VAL A 198 1.72 26.65 6.95
N LYS A 199 1.20 27.51 7.83
CA LYS A 199 1.56 27.47 9.24
C LYS A 199 1.21 26.07 9.80
N PRO A 200 2.14 25.36 10.46
CA PRO A 200 1.93 24.02 10.96
C PRO A 200 1.01 24.05 12.18
N THR A 201 -0.29 23.93 11.94
CA THR A 201 -1.34 23.98 12.98
C THR A 201 -2.26 22.76 12.95
N GLN A 202 -2.17 21.92 11.92
CA GLN A 202 -3.10 20.83 11.72
C GLN A 202 -2.37 19.47 11.80
N VAL A 203 -2.90 18.56 12.60
CA VAL A 203 -2.39 17.20 12.77
C VAL A 203 -3.35 16.19 12.16
N PHE A 204 -2.80 15.21 11.46
CA PHE A 204 -3.56 14.13 10.83
C PHE A 204 -2.95 12.78 11.17
N GLU A 205 -3.79 11.81 11.46
CA GLU A 205 -3.40 10.41 11.43
C GLU A 205 -3.30 9.96 9.97
N LEU A 206 -2.09 9.62 9.54
CA LEU A 206 -1.82 9.10 8.20
C LEU A 206 -1.64 7.59 8.24
N GLY A 207 -2.44 6.88 7.42
CA GLY A 207 -2.26 5.46 7.20
C GLY A 207 -1.49 5.17 5.92
N PHE A 208 -0.67 4.12 5.92
CA PHE A 208 0.04 3.64 4.74
C PHE A 208 0.24 2.12 4.76
N GLU A 209 0.32 1.52 3.57
CA GLU A 209 0.37 0.05 3.41
C GLU A 209 1.79 -0.51 3.43
N GLY A 210 2.80 0.33 3.30
CA GLY A 210 4.20 -0.10 3.29
C GLY A 210 5.14 1.04 3.59
N ILE A 211 6.31 0.70 4.13
CA ILE A 211 7.38 1.62 4.48
C ILE A 211 8.73 1.03 4.06
N ALA A 212 9.61 1.85 3.54
CA ALA A 212 10.94 1.44 3.10
C ALA A 212 11.96 2.59 3.24
N PRO A 213 13.25 2.28 3.43
CA PRO A 213 14.32 3.28 3.33
C PRO A 213 14.33 3.96 1.95
N SER A 214 14.63 5.25 1.90
CA SER A 214 14.67 6.02 0.67
C SER A 214 15.77 7.08 0.70
N LYS A 215 16.68 7.02 -0.26
CA LYS A 215 17.71 8.06 -0.47
C LYS A 215 17.17 9.32 -1.14
N ARG A 216 15.91 9.30 -1.64
CA ARG A 216 15.31 10.43 -2.35
C ARG A 216 14.54 11.40 -1.44
N HIS A 217 14.11 10.94 -0.28
CA HIS A 217 13.33 11.72 0.67
C HIS A 217 14.22 12.26 1.79
N ARG A 218 13.99 13.51 2.19
CA ARG A 218 14.73 14.14 3.30
C ARG A 218 14.59 13.34 4.61
N SER A 219 13.43 12.71 4.84
CA SER A 219 13.21 11.82 5.98
C SER A 219 14.03 10.53 5.96
N GLY A 220 14.64 10.18 4.82
CA GLY A 220 15.25 8.87 4.61
C GLY A 220 14.23 7.73 4.41
N ILE A 221 12.94 8.02 4.32
CA ILE A 221 11.84 7.05 4.30
C ILE A 221 10.89 7.34 3.15
N ALA A 222 10.39 6.28 2.50
CA ALA A 222 9.29 6.31 1.57
C ALA A 222 8.14 5.46 2.12
N VAL A 223 6.92 5.97 2.03
CA VAL A 223 5.68 5.25 2.38
C VAL A 223 4.87 4.94 1.13
N ARG A 224 4.12 3.84 1.17
CA ARG A 224 3.31 3.36 0.04
C ARG A 224 1.83 3.60 0.32
N PHE A 225 1.15 4.24 -0.63
CA PHE A 225 -0.28 4.58 -0.54
C PHE A 225 -0.67 5.35 0.73
N PRO A 226 0.00 6.47 1.02
CA PRO A 226 -0.36 7.29 2.15
C PRO A 226 -1.76 7.90 1.96
N ARG A 227 -2.56 7.86 3.01
CA ARG A 227 -3.89 8.46 3.05
C ARG A 227 -4.18 9.03 4.43
N MET A 228 -5.02 10.03 4.50
CA MET A 228 -5.51 10.56 5.77
C MET A 228 -6.57 9.60 6.31
N LEU A 229 -6.38 9.09 7.54
CA LEU A 229 -7.34 8.26 8.23
C LEU A 229 -8.27 9.11 9.08
N ARG A 230 -7.72 10.11 9.74
CA ARG A 230 -8.46 10.97 10.65
C ARG A 230 -7.78 12.34 10.78
N TRP A 231 -8.57 13.40 10.82
CA TRP A 231 -8.11 14.71 11.23
C TRP A 231 -8.08 14.80 12.75
N ARG A 232 -6.88 14.95 13.33
CA ARG A 232 -6.62 14.96 14.75
C ARG A 232 -6.76 16.36 15.33
N ARG A 233 -8.01 16.86 15.39
CA ARG A 233 -8.32 18.18 15.96
C ARG A 233 -8.05 18.26 17.46
N ASP A 234 -8.01 17.10 18.11
CA ASP A 234 -7.73 16.87 19.52
C ASP A 234 -6.25 16.94 19.86
N LYS A 235 -5.34 16.80 18.86
CA LYS A 235 -3.91 16.63 19.10
C LYS A 235 -3.11 17.90 18.82
N PRO A 236 -2.36 18.43 19.82
CA PRO A 236 -1.43 19.53 19.61
C PRO A 236 -0.32 19.14 18.63
N VAL A 237 0.13 20.10 17.80
CA VAL A 237 1.22 19.89 16.84
C VAL A 237 2.50 19.40 17.51
N ALA A 238 2.76 19.86 18.73
CA ALA A 238 3.92 19.45 19.52
C ALA A 238 3.95 17.94 19.85
N GLU A 239 2.80 17.28 19.84
CA GLU A 239 2.62 15.86 20.15
C GLU A 239 2.55 14.98 18.89
N ALA A 240 2.73 15.55 17.70
CA ALA A 240 2.85 14.75 16.48
C ALA A 240 4.07 13.84 16.55
N ASP A 241 4.01 12.73 15.80
CA ASP A 241 5.05 11.70 15.83
C ASP A 241 6.39 12.19 15.29
N THR A 242 7.44 11.42 15.58
CA THR A 242 8.83 11.72 15.25
C THR A 242 9.37 10.81 14.14
N LEU A 243 10.51 11.18 13.57
CA LEU A 243 11.27 10.31 12.65
C LEU A 243 11.66 8.99 13.32
N ALA A 244 11.91 8.99 14.63
CA ALA A 244 12.20 7.77 15.38
C ALA A 244 11.00 6.83 15.38
N ALA A 245 9.80 7.34 15.68
CA ALA A 245 8.55 6.59 15.62
C ALA A 245 8.30 6.02 14.21
N LEU A 246 8.49 6.85 13.17
CA LEU A 246 8.34 6.42 11.79
C LEU A 246 9.36 5.33 11.39
N ARG A 247 10.62 5.44 11.82
CA ARG A 247 11.67 4.44 11.58
C ARG A 247 11.42 3.12 12.31
N ALA A 248 10.78 3.17 13.48
CA ALA A 248 10.42 1.96 14.22
C ALA A 248 9.46 1.04 13.46
N LEU A 249 8.69 1.59 12.51
CA LEU A 249 7.78 0.84 11.62
C LEU A 249 8.51 0.12 10.47
N LEU A 250 9.79 0.40 10.23
CA LEU A 250 10.57 -0.31 9.21
C LEU A 250 10.72 -1.79 9.58
N PRO A 251 10.64 -2.71 8.60
CA PRO A 251 10.89 -4.13 8.82
C PRO A 251 12.25 -4.38 9.48
N ALA A 252 12.31 -5.37 10.36
CA ALA A 252 13.57 -5.81 10.97
C ALA A 252 14.60 -6.14 9.86
N GLY A 253 15.82 -5.61 9.97
CA GLY A 253 16.87 -5.73 8.95
C GLY A 253 16.93 -4.57 7.92
N LYS A 254 15.98 -3.62 7.96
CA LYS A 254 16.02 -2.37 7.16
C LYS A 254 16.08 -1.11 8.04
N ARG A 255 16.30 -1.29 9.32
CA ARG A 255 16.43 -0.22 10.34
C ARG A 255 17.90 0.22 10.44
N GLY A 256 18.49 0.60 9.34
CA GLY A 256 19.88 1.07 9.31
C GLY A 256 19.98 2.58 9.11
#